data_6466ea3812399fa78a0b2dbd13ea7317
#
_entry.id   6466ea3812399fa78a0b2dbd13ea7317
#
_cell.length_a   1.000
_cell.length_b   1.000
_cell.length_c   1.000
_cell.angle_alpha   90.00
_cell.angle_beta   90.00
_cell.angle_gamma   90.00
#
_symmetry.space_group_name_H-M   'P 1'
#
loop_
_entity.id
_entity.type
_entity.pdbx_description
1 polymer ?
#
loop_
_entity_poly.entity_id
_entity_poly.type
_entity_poly.pdbx_seq_one_letter_code
_entity_poly.pdbx_strand_id
1 'polypeptide(L)'
;IEFNICPGGELDHMKESSLKPVEFALASFHECCFEPSTKAAHTEALEVVLHDKRVNALGHPGNAHYDFDKEYIISQCNQYDKLVEINSNSFAIRKGSRENCTEIARLCKKYQVPIIVDSDSHIEYRVGCVDNALTMLEEIGFPEELVVNSSRERLDAYFRGRGLHLFE
;
A
#
# COMPACT_ATOMS: atom_id res chain seq x y z
N ILE A 1 -7.93 -4.13 -7.41
CA ILE A 1 -9.05 -3.58 -6.63
C ILE A 1 -8.54 -2.94 -5.35
N GLU A 2 -9.28 -1.96 -4.82
CA GLU A 2 -9.00 -1.36 -3.51
C GLU A 2 -10.18 -1.62 -2.57
N PHE A 3 -9.91 -2.29 -1.44
CA PHE A 3 -10.86 -2.50 -0.37
C PHE A 3 -10.86 -1.32 0.60
N ASN A 4 -12.03 -0.99 1.15
CA ASN A 4 -12.11 -0.11 2.30
C ASN A 4 -11.92 -0.90 3.60
N ILE A 5 -11.05 -0.39 4.48
CA ILE A 5 -10.89 -0.91 5.83
C ILE A 5 -12.02 -0.32 6.69
N CYS A 6 -12.80 -1.18 7.31
CA CYS A 6 -13.85 -0.82 8.26
C CYS A 6 -13.34 -0.90 9.71
N PRO A 7 -14.09 -0.38 10.70
CA PRO A 7 -13.74 -0.52 12.12
C PRO A 7 -13.48 -1.97 12.50
N GLY A 8 -12.38 -2.21 13.24
CA GLY A 8 -11.95 -3.56 13.61
C GLY A 8 -11.15 -4.30 12.52
N GLY A 9 -10.87 -3.65 11.37
CA GLY A 9 -10.04 -4.21 10.30
C GLY A 9 -10.78 -5.10 9.31
N GLU A 10 -12.10 -5.22 9.44
CA GLU A 10 -12.90 -5.89 8.41
C GLU A 10 -12.82 -5.13 7.09
N LEU A 11 -12.85 -5.87 5.98
CA LEU A 11 -12.91 -5.27 4.65
C LEU A 11 -14.35 -5.16 4.20
N ASP A 12 -14.66 -4.11 3.44
CA ASP A 12 -15.98 -3.94 2.84
C ASP A 12 -16.36 -5.13 1.96
N HIS A 13 -17.65 -5.48 1.98
CA HIS A 13 -18.13 -6.72 1.42
C HIS A 13 -18.13 -6.72 -0.11
N MET A 14 -17.29 -7.58 -0.69
CA MET A 14 -17.50 -8.07 -2.05
C MET A 14 -17.91 -9.54 -2.03
N LYS A 15 -18.83 -9.90 -2.93
CA LYS A 15 -19.16 -11.32 -3.14
C LYS A 15 -17.91 -12.06 -3.59
N GLU A 16 -17.64 -13.22 -3.01
CA GLU A 16 -16.48 -14.05 -3.34
C GLU A 16 -16.36 -14.33 -4.86
N SER A 17 -17.52 -14.49 -5.53
CA SER A 17 -17.54 -14.67 -6.98
C SER A 17 -17.00 -13.47 -7.76
N SER A 18 -17.10 -12.26 -7.22
CA SER A 18 -16.57 -11.03 -7.84
C SER A 18 -15.06 -10.86 -7.63
N LEU A 19 -14.49 -11.58 -6.66
CA LEU A 19 -13.05 -11.53 -6.35
C LEU A 19 -12.24 -12.52 -7.21
N LYS A 20 -12.87 -13.55 -7.79
CA LYS A 20 -12.18 -14.56 -8.60
C LYS A 20 -11.30 -14.01 -9.73
N PRO A 21 -11.70 -12.94 -10.47
CA PRO A 21 -10.87 -12.34 -11.51
C PRO A 21 -9.88 -11.29 -10.99
N VAL A 22 -9.79 -11.08 -9.68
CA VAL A 22 -8.92 -10.04 -9.11
C VAL A 22 -7.54 -10.61 -8.84
N GLU A 23 -6.55 -10.09 -9.54
CA GLU A 23 -5.15 -10.50 -9.41
C GLU A 23 -4.39 -9.73 -8.33
N PHE A 24 -4.84 -8.50 -8.03
CA PHE A 24 -4.19 -7.63 -7.07
C PHE A 24 -5.20 -6.80 -6.29
N ALA A 25 -5.03 -6.77 -4.98
CA ALA A 25 -5.89 -5.99 -4.10
C ALA A 25 -5.08 -5.19 -3.07
N LEU A 26 -5.46 -3.93 -2.90
CA LEU A 26 -5.01 -3.06 -1.80
C LEU A 26 -6.11 -2.99 -0.74
N ALA A 27 -5.73 -2.61 0.47
CA ALA A 27 -6.68 -2.23 1.51
C ALA A 27 -6.28 -0.88 2.10
N SER A 28 -7.23 0.03 2.20
CA SER A 28 -7.01 1.44 2.53
C SER A 28 -8.03 1.97 3.51
N PHE A 29 -7.61 2.92 4.33
CA PHE A 29 -8.53 3.70 5.15
C PHE A 29 -9.16 4.84 4.35
N HIS A 30 -10.48 4.93 4.42
CA HIS A 30 -11.26 6.04 3.87
C HIS A 30 -12.29 6.54 4.89
N GLU A 31 -12.47 7.86 5.00
CA GLU A 31 -13.35 8.47 6.00
C GLU A 31 -14.82 8.04 5.87
N CYS A 32 -15.26 7.69 4.67
CA CYS A 32 -16.62 7.17 4.44
C CYS A 32 -16.88 5.79 5.06
N CYS A 33 -15.80 5.02 5.37
CA CYS A 33 -15.91 3.65 5.87
C CYS A 33 -15.34 3.50 7.29
N PHE A 34 -14.34 4.31 7.64
CA PHE A 34 -13.73 4.34 8.96
C PHE A 34 -13.38 5.79 9.32
N GLU A 35 -14.14 6.42 10.20
CA GLU A 35 -13.77 7.75 10.70
C GLU A 35 -12.41 7.72 11.39
N PRO A 36 -11.54 8.73 11.16
CA PRO A 36 -10.25 8.84 11.86
C PRO A 36 -10.42 8.71 13.38
N SER A 37 -9.61 7.88 13.99
CA SER A 37 -9.73 7.50 15.38
C SER A 37 -8.36 7.51 16.09
N THR A 38 -8.15 6.63 17.06
CA THR A 38 -6.89 6.55 17.79
C THR A 38 -5.84 5.76 17.03
N LYS A 39 -4.56 6.07 17.28
CA LYS A 39 -3.44 5.29 16.76
C LYS A 39 -3.57 3.79 17.04
N ALA A 40 -4.03 3.44 18.24
CA ALA A 40 -4.25 2.05 18.63
C ALA A 40 -5.31 1.37 17.75
N ALA A 41 -6.46 2.03 17.52
CA ALA A 41 -7.54 1.47 16.69
C ALA A 41 -7.11 1.27 15.24
N HIS A 42 -6.34 2.21 14.68
CA HIS A 42 -5.81 2.05 13.31
C HIS A 42 -4.76 0.93 13.24
N THR A 43 -3.90 0.81 14.25
CA THR A 43 -2.91 -0.27 14.32
C THR A 43 -3.59 -1.64 14.40
N GLU A 44 -4.59 -1.80 15.27
CA GLU A 44 -5.38 -3.04 15.41
C GLU A 44 -6.08 -3.41 14.08
N ALA A 45 -6.68 -2.43 13.41
CA ALA A 45 -7.32 -2.67 12.12
C ALA A 45 -6.32 -3.12 11.04
N LEU A 46 -5.14 -2.48 10.97
CA LEU A 46 -4.09 -2.89 10.03
C LEU A 46 -3.51 -4.27 10.38
N GLU A 47 -3.42 -4.63 11.65
CA GLU A 47 -2.99 -5.97 12.07
C GLU A 47 -3.96 -7.05 11.54
N VAL A 48 -5.27 -6.81 11.60
CA VAL A 48 -6.26 -7.70 10.99
C VAL A 48 -6.07 -7.79 9.47
N VAL A 49 -5.86 -6.65 8.80
CA VAL A 49 -5.60 -6.60 7.35
C VAL A 49 -4.34 -7.37 6.95
N LEU A 50 -3.27 -7.34 7.77
CA LEU A 50 -2.06 -8.13 7.49
C LEU A 50 -2.37 -9.63 7.38
N HIS A 51 -3.30 -10.15 8.17
CA HIS A 51 -3.69 -11.57 8.14
C HIS A 51 -4.62 -11.92 6.97
N ASP A 52 -5.24 -10.94 6.30
CA ASP A 52 -6.16 -11.22 5.19
C ASP A 52 -5.40 -11.56 3.90
N LYS A 53 -5.51 -12.82 3.47
CA LYS A 53 -4.81 -13.31 2.27
C LYS A 53 -5.33 -12.72 0.95
N ARG A 54 -6.47 -12.05 0.96
CA ARG A 54 -7.02 -11.37 -0.22
C ARG A 54 -6.27 -10.08 -0.53
N VAL A 55 -5.63 -9.47 0.47
CA VAL A 55 -4.91 -8.21 0.35
C VAL A 55 -3.45 -8.45 0.00
N ASN A 56 -2.97 -7.78 -1.04
CA ASN A 56 -1.58 -7.81 -1.46
C ASN A 56 -0.78 -6.61 -0.93
N ALA A 57 -1.41 -5.44 -0.77
CA ALA A 57 -0.74 -4.22 -0.37
C ALA A 57 -1.56 -3.38 0.62
N LEU A 58 -0.87 -2.70 1.54
CA LEU A 58 -1.44 -1.62 2.34
C LEU A 58 -1.51 -0.37 1.46
N GLY A 59 -2.73 0.11 1.18
CA GLY A 59 -2.97 1.26 0.32
C GLY A 59 -2.81 2.59 1.06
N HIS A 60 -2.18 3.56 0.44
CA HIS A 60 -1.85 4.91 0.93
C HIS A 60 -1.69 5.08 2.46
N PRO A 61 -0.86 4.22 3.12
CA PRO A 61 -0.74 4.22 4.58
C PRO A 61 -0.08 5.51 5.12
N GLY A 62 0.45 6.35 4.24
CA GLY A 62 0.96 7.68 4.59
C GLY A 62 -0.11 8.73 4.87
N ASN A 63 -1.40 8.40 4.76
CA ASN A 63 -2.48 9.33 5.08
C ASN A 63 -2.44 9.77 6.55
N ALA A 64 -2.17 11.05 6.79
CA ALA A 64 -1.97 11.59 8.14
C ALA A 64 -3.22 11.55 9.05
N HIS A 65 -4.41 11.35 8.48
CA HIS A 65 -5.63 11.18 9.26
C HIS A 65 -5.69 9.83 10.00
N TYR A 66 -4.88 8.86 9.56
CA TYR A 66 -4.85 7.49 10.09
C TYR A 66 -3.46 7.15 10.63
N ASP A 67 -3.02 7.85 11.68
CA ASP A 67 -1.76 7.49 12.34
C ASP A 67 -1.86 6.11 12.99
N PHE A 68 -0.82 5.29 12.84
CA PHE A 68 -0.72 3.95 13.39
C PHE A 68 0.71 3.66 13.86
N ASP A 69 0.94 2.57 14.52
CA ASP A 69 2.30 2.14 14.87
C ASP A 69 3.01 1.64 13.60
N LYS A 70 3.63 2.61 12.90
CA LYS A 70 4.28 2.38 11.61
C LYS A 70 5.39 1.33 11.72
N GLU A 71 6.21 1.41 12.77
CA GLU A 71 7.32 0.48 12.93
C GLU A 71 6.81 -0.95 13.16
N TYR A 72 5.83 -1.12 14.03
CA TYR A 72 5.21 -2.41 14.29
C TYR A 72 4.61 -3.01 13.03
N ILE A 73 3.69 -2.32 12.36
CA ILE A 73 2.98 -2.81 11.17
C ILE A 73 3.96 -3.10 10.02
N ILE A 74 4.87 -2.18 9.69
CA ILE A 74 5.80 -2.37 8.58
C ILE A 74 6.74 -3.55 8.86
N SER A 75 7.20 -3.73 10.11
CA SER A 75 8.07 -4.88 10.46
C SER A 75 7.40 -6.23 10.23
N GLN A 76 6.07 -6.30 10.23
CA GLN A 76 5.30 -7.53 10.02
C GLN A 76 5.00 -7.83 8.53
N CYS A 77 5.09 -6.84 7.65
CA CYS A 77 4.66 -6.98 6.25
C CYS A 77 5.29 -8.17 5.53
N ASN A 78 6.59 -8.44 5.71
CA ASN A 78 7.25 -9.59 5.09
C ASN A 78 6.71 -10.94 5.59
N GLN A 79 6.34 -11.03 6.87
CA GLN A 79 5.79 -12.27 7.44
C GLN A 79 4.44 -12.62 6.79
N TYR A 80 3.66 -11.61 6.42
CA TYR A 80 2.33 -11.77 5.83
C TYR A 80 2.30 -11.51 4.32
N ASP A 81 3.48 -11.42 3.69
CA ASP A 81 3.62 -11.22 2.24
C ASP A 81 2.86 -9.97 1.73
N LYS A 82 2.99 -8.86 2.46
CA LYS A 82 2.35 -7.58 2.13
C LYS A 82 3.34 -6.60 1.52
N LEU A 83 2.91 -5.95 0.45
CA LEU A 83 3.53 -4.75 -0.08
C LEU A 83 3.03 -3.51 0.68
N VAL A 84 3.78 -2.43 0.55
CA VAL A 84 3.37 -1.12 1.05
C VAL A 84 3.32 -0.13 -0.10
N GLU A 85 2.21 0.56 -0.25
CA GLU A 85 2.06 1.57 -1.29
C GLU A 85 2.73 2.89 -0.90
N ILE A 86 3.49 3.44 -1.83
CA ILE A 86 3.94 4.84 -1.82
C ILE A 86 3.14 5.59 -2.89
N ASN A 87 2.04 6.18 -2.44
CA ASN A 87 1.07 6.85 -3.29
C ASN A 87 1.51 8.28 -3.59
N SER A 88 1.89 8.55 -4.83
CA SER A 88 2.43 9.84 -5.27
C SER A 88 1.40 10.98 -5.22
N ASN A 89 0.14 10.68 -5.48
CA ASN A 89 -0.93 11.67 -5.44
C ASN A 89 -1.22 12.16 -4.01
N SER A 90 -1.01 11.31 -3.01
CA SER A 90 -1.18 11.67 -1.60
C SER A 90 -0.37 12.89 -1.19
N PHE A 91 0.79 13.12 -1.78
CA PHE A 91 1.65 14.28 -1.47
C PHE A 91 1.00 15.62 -1.87
N ALA A 92 0.14 15.59 -2.87
CA ALA A 92 -0.57 16.78 -3.35
C ALA A 92 -1.90 17.02 -2.65
N ILE A 93 -2.61 15.95 -2.26
CA ILE A 93 -4.00 16.06 -1.79
C ILE A 93 -4.18 15.79 -0.29
N ARG A 94 -3.21 15.14 0.39
CA ARG A 94 -3.29 14.80 1.81
C ARG A 94 -2.14 15.46 2.57
N LYS A 95 -2.44 16.54 3.30
CA LYS A 95 -1.43 17.28 4.08
C LYS A 95 -0.72 16.33 5.07
N GLY A 96 0.62 16.38 5.12
CA GLY A 96 1.45 15.54 6.00
C GLY A 96 1.77 14.15 5.42
N SER A 97 1.19 13.79 4.26
CA SER A 97 1.45 12.47 3.67
C SER A 97 2.89 12.30 3.18
N ARG A 98 3.56 13.37 2.71
CA ARG A 98 4.96 13.27 2.27
C ARG A 98 5.87 12.81 3.41
N GLU A 99 5.73 13.44 4.58
CA GLU A 99 6.51 13.13 5.78
C GLU A 99 6.25 11.71 6.25
N ASN A 100 4.97 11.30 6.31
CA ASN A 100 4.59 9.95 6.71
C ASN A 100 5.08 8.90 5.70
N CYS A 101 4.91 9.14 4.40
CA CYS A 101 5.44 8.23 3.37
C CYS A 101 6.97 8.12 3.43
N THR A 102 7.67 9.21 3.75
CA THR A 102 9.12 9.21 3.93
C THR A 102 9.52 8.33 5.13
N GLU A 103 8.81 8.45 6.25
CA GLU A 103 9.04 7.60 7.43
C GLU A 103 8.76 6.13 7.10
N ILE A 104 7.61 5.84 6.50
CA ILE A 104 7.21 4.50 6.09
C ILE A 104 8.23 3.89 5.12
N ALA A 105 8.67 4.63 4.11
CA ALA A 105 9.68 4.16 3.16
C ALA A 105 11.02 3.85 3.84
N ARG A 106 11.45 4.66 4.82
CA ARG A 106 12.65 4.36 5.63
C ARG A 106 12.49 3.07 6.43
N LEU A 107 11.31 2.81 6.99
CA LEU A 107 11.00 1.56 7.68
C LEU A 107 10.98 0.38 6.70
N CYS A 108 10.37 0.54 5.52
CA CYS A 108 10.42 -0.49 4.47
C CYS A 108 11.86 -0.81 4.07
N LYS A 109 12.72 0.21 3.89
CA LYS A 109 14.16 0.02 3.63
C LYS A 109 14.85 -0.72 4.77
N LYS A 110 14.56 -0.35 6.05
CA LYS A 110 15.14 -0.98 7.24
C LYS A 110 14.77 -2.47 7.34
N TYR A 111 13.52 -2.80 7.11
CA TYR A 111 12.98 -4.17 7.23
C TYR A 111 12.98 -4.95 5.92
N GLN A 112 13.51 -4.37 4.83
CA GLN A 112 13.55 -4.97 3.48
C GLN A 112 12.14 -5.35 2.99
N VAL A 113 11.14 -4.52 3.29
CA VAL A 113 9.77 -4.70 2.83
C VAL A 113 9.62 -4.13 1.42
N PRO A 114 9.16 -4.91 0.45
CA PRO A 114 8.94 -4.41 -0.88
C PRO A 114 7.76 -3.44 -0.95
N ILE A 115 7.87 -2.46 -1.85
CA ILE A 115 6.86 -1.42 -2.07
C ILE A 115 6.33 -1.44 -3.49
N ILE A 116 5.15 -0.82 -3.67
CA ILE A 116 4.66 -0.37 -4.97
C ILE A 116 4.58 1.15 -4.99
N VAL A 117 4.81 1.74 -6.15
CA VAL A 117 4.69 3.19 -6.37
C VAL A 117 3.64 3.43 -7.43
N ASP A 118 2.63 4.21 -7.12
CA ASP A 118 1.56 4.52 -8.06
C ASP A 118 1.07 5.96 -7.97
N SER A 119 0.14 6.29 -8.87
CA SER A 119 -0.39 7.64 -9.02
C SER A 119 -1.76 7.84 -8.40
N ASP A 120 -2.45 6.77 -7.96
CA ASP A 120 -3.84 6.82 -7.47
C ASP A 120 -4.71 7.74 -8.35
N SER A 121 -4.62 7.53 -9.68
CA SER A 121 -5.18 8.45 -10.65
C SER A 121 -6.66 8.19 -10.88
N HIS A 122 -7.46 9.24 -10.71
CA HIS A 122 -8.89 9.24 -11.02
C HIS A 122 -9.21 9.88 -12.40
N ILE A 123 -8.16 10.25 -13.16
CA ILE A 123 -8.27 10.86 -14.47
C ILE A 123 -7.15 10.35 -15.39
N GLU A 124 -7.46 10.14 -16.67
CA GLU A 124 -6.58 9.47 -17.65
C GLU A 124 -5.17 10.07 -17.77
N TYR A 125 -5.05 11.40 -17.81
CA TYR A 125 -3.77 12.09 -18.01
C TYR A 125 -2.90 12.17 -16.75
N ARG A 126 -3.35 11.62 -15.62
CA ARG A 126 -2.54 11.47 -14.41
C ARG A 126 -2.07 10.04 -14.14
N VAL A 127 -2.49 9.10 -14.98
CA VAL A 127 -2.00 7.73 -14.87
C VAL A 127 -0.49 7.71 -15.06
N GLY A 128 0.23 7.15 -14.08
CA GLY A 128 1.68 7.10 -14.09
C GLY A 128 2.41 8.38 -13.64
N CYS A 129 1.70 9.40 -13.16
CA CYS A 129 2.34 10.60 -12.58
C CYS A 129 2.87 10.28 -11.17
N VAL A 130 4.06 9.72 -11.09
CA VAL A 130 4.69 9.23 -9.85
C VAL A 130 5.93 10.01 -9.40
N ASP A 131 6.24 11.12 -10.08
CA ASP A 131 7.48 11.89 -9.88
C ASP A 131 7.72 12.32 -8.43
N ASN A 132 6.66 12.71 -7.70
CA ASN A 132 6.78 13.10 -6.30
C ASN A 132 7.27 11.96 -5.41
N ALA A 133 6.74 10.75 -5.63
CA ALA A 133 7.15 9.57 -4.88
C ALA A 133 8.57 9.16 -5.25
N LEU A 134 8.91 9.13 -6.55
CA LEU A 134 10.25 8.79 -7.01
C LEU A 134 11.30 9.75 -6.45
N THR A 135 11.06 11.07 -6.52
CA THR A 135 11.97 12.08 -5.94
C THR A 135 12.21 11.82 -4.45
N MET A 136 11.16 11.53 -3.69
CA MET A 136 11.28 11.24 -2.26
C MET A 136 12.07 9.95 -2.01
N LEU A 137 11.85 8.91 -2.80
CA LEU A 137 12.60 7.64 -2.68
C LEU A 137 14.08 7.83 -3.02
N GLU A 138 14.41 8.62 -4.04
CA GLU A 138 15.78 8.99 -4.39
C GLU A 138 16.46 9.78 -3.26
N GLU A 139 15.78 10.76 -2.66
CA GLU A 139 16.30 11.55 -1.53
C GLU A 139 16.71 10.70 -0.33
N ILE A 140 16.03 9.58 -0.08
CA ILE A 140 16.37 8.66 1.02
C ILE A 140 17.25 7.50 0.59
N GLY A 141 17.63 7.44 -0.69
CA GLY A 141 18.41 6.34 -1.26
C GLY A 141 17.71 5.00 -1.11
N PHE A 142 16.40 4.95 -1.43
CA PHE A 142 15.62 3.72 -1.35
C PHE A 142 16.11 2.71 -2.39
N PRO A 143 16.31 1.41 -2.05
CA PRO A 143 16.79 0.41 -2.99
C PRO A 143 15.76 0.12 -4.08
N GLU A 144 16.14 0.28 -5.35
CA GLU A 144 15.24 0.04 -6.49
C GLU A 144 14.74 -1.41 -6.54
N GLU A 145 15.55 -2.36 -6.09
CA GLU A 145 15.17 -3.78 -6.04
C GLU A 145 13.99 -4.08 -5.11
N LEU A 146 13.67 -3.18 -4.20
CA LEU A 146 12.46 -3.28 -3.35
C LEU A 146 11.24 -2.61 -3.98
N VAL A 147 11.36 -1.93 -5.12
CA VAL A 147 10.22 -1.37 -5.85
C VAL A 147 9.71 -2.39 -6.85
N VAL A 148 8.62 -3.08 -6.52
CA VAL A 148 8.09 -4.21 -7.30
C VAL A 148 7.71 -3.81 -8.72
N ASN A 149 7.18 -2.62 -8.91
CA ASN A 149 6.75 -2.11 -10.20
C ASN A 149 7.74 -1.12 -10.84
N SER A 150 9.03 -1.17 -10.47
CA SER A 150 10.07 -0.36 -11.12
C SER A 150 10.38 -0.84 -12.54
N SER A 151 10.09 -2.11 -12.86
CA SER A 151 10.16 -2.63 -14.22
C SER A 151 9.10 -3.70 -14.46
N ARG A 152 8.80 -3.98 -15.75
CA ARG A 152 7.90 -5.05 -16.14
C ARG A 152 8.39 -6.41 -15.63
N GLU A 153 9.69 -6.65 -15.70
CA GLU A 153 10.31 -7.91 -15.30
C GLU A 153 10.15 -8.17 -13.79
N ARG A 154 10.30 -7.13 -12.96
CA ARG A 154 10.09 -7.22 -11.51
C ARG A 154 8.63 -7.49 -11.17
N LEU A 155 7.74 -6.75 -11.83
CA LEU A 155 6.30 -6.91 -11.63
C LEU A 155 5.82 -8.31 -12.07
N ASP A 156 6.32 -8.81 -13.21
CA ASP A 156 6.03 -10.17 -13.68
C ASP A 156 6.56 -11.22 -12.69
N ALA A 157 7.78 -11.05 -12.20
CA ALA A 157 8.35 -11.96 -11.19
C ALA A 157 7.52 -11.99 -9.90
N TYR A 158 7.01 -10.84 -9.46
CA TYR A 158 6.12 -10.75 -8.30
C TYR A 158 4.84 -11.56 -8.52
N PHE A 159 4.18 -11.40 -9.66
CA PHE A 159 2.95 -12.13 -9.99
C PHE A 159 3.19 -13.63 -10.20
N ARG A 160 4.28 -14.01 -10.90
CA ARG A 160 4.66 -15.44 -11.08
C ARG A 160 4.94 -16.14 -9.76
N GLY A 161 5.56 -15.45 -8.80
CA GLY A 161 5.77 -15.95 -7.45
C GLY A 161 4.46 -16.29 -6.71
N ARG A 162 3.33 -15.76 -7.19
CA ARG A 162 1.95 -16.00 -6.69
C ARG A 162 1.12 -16.89 -7.60
N GLY A 163 1.73 -17.49 -8.60
CA GLY A 163 1.05 -18.38 -9.57
C GLY A 163 0.21 -17.63 -10.60
N LEU A 164 0.44 -16.33 -10.79
CA LEU A 164 -0.25 -15.49 -11.77
C LEU A 164 0.66 -15.17 -12.95
N HIS A 165 0.11 -15.25 -14.17
CA HIS A 165 0.82 -15.07 -15.43
C HIS A 165 0.13 -13.97 -16.26
N LEU A 166 0.34 -12.71 -15.87
CA LEU A 166 -0.40 -11.56 -16.44
C LEU A 166 0.16 -11.05 -17.76
N PHE A 167 1.40 -11.41 -18.11
CA PHE A 167 2.13 -10.85 -19.26
C PHE A 167 2.49 -11.91 -20.33
N GLU A 168 1.83 -13.05 -20.31
CA GLU A 168 1.95 -14.10 -21.34
C GLU A 168 1.01 -13.89 -22.51
#